data_5d385dcf370ce98147dfb9983de363b5
#
_entry.id   5d385dcf370ce98147dfb9983de363b5
#
_cell.length_a   1.000
_cell.length_b   1.000
_cell.length_c   1.000
_cell.angle_alpha   90.00
_cell.angle_beta   90.00
_cell.angle_gamma   90.00
#
_symmetry.space_group_name_H-M   'P 1'
#
loop_
_entity.id
_entity.type
_entity.pdbx_description
1 polymer ?
#
loop_
_entity_poly.entity_id
_entity_poly.type
_entity_poly.pdbx_seq_one_letter_code
_entity_poly.pdbx_strand_id
1 'polypeptide(L)'
;MDKIFVNIKDNNVLIDFIKSYNKRHNTNFDNEKFLRTQLKINNCIWSLTGTNNPKHFFAIPFSIIDDVVLYNFQSLDKNISQDDANEVIKKFKDTLSSISYNMKNLRKLDSYEILDFLCTDKIPYIMLDGDLYVNDN
;
A
#
# COMPACT_ATOMS: atom_id res chain seq x y z
N MET A 1 16.33 1.96 -9.39
CA MET A 1 16.58 2.29 -7.97
C MET A 1 15.48 1.71 -7.11
N ASP A 2 15.85 1.00 -6.07
CA ASP A 2 14.86 0.38 -5.20
C ASP A 2 14.12 1.42 -4.37
N LYS A 3 12.84 1.23 -4.19
CA LYS A 3 12.05 2.09 -3.32
C LYS A 3 12.35 1.79 -1.85
N ILE A 4 12.33 2.82 -1.04
CA ILE A 4 12.45 2.71 0.40
C ILE A 4 11.04 2.63 0.97
N PHE A 5 10.77 1.61 1.80
CA PHE A 5 9.48 1.41 2.43
C PHE A 5 9.56 1.84 3.89
N VAL A 6 8.66 2.73 4.29
CA VAL A 6 8.61 3.28 5.64
C VAL A 6 7.23 3.03 6.23
N ASN A 7 7.18 2.27 7.33
CA ASN A 7 5.94 2.02 8.05
C ASN A 7 5.64 3.21 8.96
N ILE A 8 4.61 3.97 8.66
CA ILE A 8 4.24 5.18 9.40
C ILE A 8 3.36 4.90 10.63
N LYS A 9 3.15 3.64 10.98
CA LYS A 9 2.48 3.28 12.22
C LYS A 9 3.24 3.82 13.43
N ASP A 10 4.56 3.88 13.34
CA ASP A 10 5.41 4.53 14.35
C ASP A 10 5.50 6.02 14.06
N ASN A 11 4.98 6.82 14.98
CA ASN A 11 4.96 8.29 14.84
C ASN A 11 6.36 8.89 14.76
N ASN A 12 7.33 8.30 15.44
CA ASN A 12 8.73 8.79 15.38
C ASN A 12 9.33 8.60 14.00
N VAL A 13 9.02 7.51 13.34
CA VAL A 13 9.45 7.24 11.96
C VAL A 13 8.87 8.28 11.02
N LEU A 14 7.60 8.62 11.18
CA LEU A 14 6.94 9.65 10.38
C LEU A 14 7.58 11.04 10.61
N ILE A 15 7.84 11.38 11.86
CA ILE A 15 8.49 12.66 12.20
C ILE A 15 9.87 12.77 11.54
N ASP A 16 10.66 11.72 11.62
CA ASP A 16 12.00 11.69 11.01
C ASP A 16 11.91 11.80 9.48
N PHE A 17 10.93 11.15 8.87
CA PHE A 17 10.70 11.28 7.44
C PHE A 17 10.38 12.73 7.05
N ILE A 18 9.49 13.38 7.78
CA ILE A 18 9.10 14.77 7.50
C ILE A 18 10.31 15.72 7.65
N LYS A 19 11.13 15.52 8.65
CA LYS A 19 12.36 16.30 8.81
C LYS A 19 13.30 16.15 7.62
N SER A 20 13.50 14.93 7.15
CA SER A 20 14.32 14.65 5.97
C SER A 20 13.72 15.27 4.71
N TYR A 21 12.42 15.17 4.56
CA TYR A 21 11.71 15.77 3.43
C TYR A 21 11.89 17.28 3.41
N ASN A 22 11.65 17.94 4.54
CA ASN A 22 11.80 19.38 4.67
C ASN A 22 13.22 19.84 4.30
N LYS A 23 14.21 19.09 4.73
CA LYS A 23 15.60 19.40 4.43
C LYS A 23 15.90 19.29 2.93
N ARG A 24 15.40 18.22 2.28
CA ARG A 24 15.64 17.99 0.85
C ARG A 24 14.93 18.98 -0.04
N HIS A 25 13.73 19.38 0.34
CA HIS A 25 12.87 20.23 -0.48
C HIS A 25 12.85 21.70 -0.03
N ASN A 26 13.61 22.03 0.99
CA ASN A 26 13.65 23.37 1.56
C ASN A 26 12.26 23.87 1.95
N THR A 27 11.51 23.02 2.63
CA THR A 27 10.15 23.26 3.10
C THR A 27 10.12 23.25 4.63
N ASN A 28 8.96 23.61 5.19
CA ASN A 28 8.79 23.73 6.64
C ASN A 28 7.44 23.16 7.08
N PHE A 29 7.18 21.91 6.69
CA PHE A 29 5.95 21.24 7.07
C PHE A 29 6.02 20.74 8.51
N ASP A 30 4.93 20.95 9.28
CA ASP A 30 4.67 20.17 10.48
C ASP A 30 3.94 18.87 10.12
N ASN A 31 3.72 17.98 11.08
CA ASN A 31 3.10 16.69 10.83
C ASN A 31 1.70 16.82 10.23
N GLU A 32 0.88 17.66 10.83
CA GLU A 32 -0.51 17.85 10.41
C GLU A 32 -0.58 18.41 8.99
N LYS A 33 0.19 19.45 8.71
CA LYS A 33 0.22 20.08 7.40
C LYS A 33 0.76 19.14 6.34
N PHE A 34 1.79 18.36 6.68
CA PHE A 34 2.36 17.37 5.76
C PHE A 34 1.34 16.30 5.39
N LEU A 35 0.65 15.73 6.39
CA LEU A 35 -0.36 14.71 6.16
C LEU A 35 -1.50 15.24 5.31
N ARG A 36 -1.91 16.46 5.54
CA ARG A 36 -3.04 17.06 4.82
C ARG A 36 -2.71 17.46 3.39
N THR A 37 -1.48 17.92 3.12
CA THR A 37 -1.12 18.49 1.81
C THR A 37 -0.31 17.53 0.94
N GLN A 38 0.46 16.62 1.52
CA GLN A 38 1.38 15.76 0.78
C GLN A 38 0.94 14.30 0.71
N LEU A 39 0.16 13.83 1.69
CA LEU A 39 -0.26 12.44 1.69
C LEU A 39 -1.54 12.26 0.88
N LYS A 40 -1.36 11.73 -0.31
CA LYS A 40 -2.46 11.26 -1.14
C LYS A 40 -2.56 9.75 -0.90
N ILE A 41 -3.56 9.35 -0.12
CA ILE A 41 -3.66 7.97 0.35
C ILE A 41 -4.26 7.09 -0.73
N ASN A 42 -3.49 6.09 -1.12
CA ASN A 42 -3.94 4.99 -1.96
C ASN A 42 -4.07 3.73 -1.09
N ASN A 43 -4.63 2.67 -1.63
CA ASN A 43 -4.78 1.41 -0.92
C ASN A 43 -4.33 0.24 -1.77
N CYS A 44 -3.67 -0.71 -1.13
CA CYS A 44 -3.43 -2.02 -1.72
C CYS A 44 -4.27 -3.03 -0.93
N ILE A 45 -5.13 -3.79 -1.62
CA ILE A 45 -6.06 -4.71 -1.00
C ILE A 45 -5.63 -6.14 -1.34
N TRP A 46 -5.50 -6.95 -0.32
CA TRP A 46 -5.10 -8.36 -0.44
C TRP A 46 -6.15 -9.25 0.18
N SER A 47 -6.36 -10.41 -0.45
CA SER A 47 -7.13 -11.49 0.15
C SER A 47 -6.19 -12.67 0.35
N LEU A 48 -6.14 -13.17 1.58
CA LEU A 48 -5.39 -14.37 1.91
C LEU A 48 -6.38 -15.51 2.18
N THR A 49 -6.26 -16.58 1.40
CA THR A 49 -7.07 -17.78 1.59
C THR A 49 -6.17 -18.97 1.88
N GLY A 50 -6.48 -19.69 2.94
CA GLY A 50 -5.88 -20.98 3.22
C GLY A 50 -6.92 -22.09 3.11
N THR A 51 -6.48 -23.32 2.86
CA THR A 51 -7.38 -24.46 2.70
C THR A 51 -8.20 -24.77 3.96
N ASN A 52 -7.72 -24.35 5.13
CA ASN A 52 -8.38 -24.60 6.42
C ASN A 52 -8.75 -23.34 7.18
N ASN A 53 -8.55 -22.15 6.58
CA ASN A 53 -8.79 -20.88 7.25
C ASN A 53 -9.82 -20.05 6.52
N PRO A 54 -10.65 -19.28 7.25
CA PRO A 54 -11.54 -18.33 6.61
C PRO A 54 -10.74 -17.26 5.87
N LYS A 55 -11.40 -16.63 4.91
CA LYS A 55 -10.84 -15.51 4.16
C LYS A 55 -10.40 -14.38 5.07
N HIS A 56 -9.20 -13.87 4.83
CA HIS A 56 -8.70 -12.69 5.49
C HIS A 56 -8.45 -11.60 4.45
N PHE A 57 -8.98 -10.41 4.70
CA PHE A 57 -8.76 -9.26 3.84
C PHE A 57 -7.83 -8.28 4.54
N PHE A 58 -6.91 -7.73 3.76
CA PHE A 58 -5.95 -6.74 4.24
C PHE A 58 -6.05 -5.49 3.37
N ALA A 59 -6.11 -4.35 4.00
CA ALA A 59 -5.98 -3.07 3.32
C ALA A 59 -4.73 -2.38 3.83
N ILE A 60 -3.86 -2.01 2.91
CA ILE A 60 -2.62 -1.31 3.24
C ILE A 60 -2.67 0.06 2.61
N PRO A 61 -3.04 1.10 3.38
CA PRO A 61 -2.96 2.47 2.90
C PRO A 61 -1.51 2.86 2.65
N PHE A 62 -1.26 3.54 1.55
CA PHE A 62 0.10 3.95 1.21
C PHE A 62 0.10 5.27 0.44
N SER A 63 1.25 5.92 0.42
CA SER A 63 1.55 7.07 -0.42
C SER A 63 2.97 6.95 -0.93
N ILE A 64 3.19 7.40 -2.15
CA ILE A 64 4.53 7.43 -2.72
C ILE A 64 4.97 8.89 -2.81
N ILE A 65 6.03 9.22 -2.07
CA ILE A 65 6.60 10.57 -2.05
C ILE A 65 8.09 10.45 -2.32
N ASP A 66 8.53 11.06 -3.41
CA ASP A 66 9.86 10.86 -3.96
C ASP A 66 10.07 9.36 -4.23
N ASP A 67 11.11 8.73 -3.76
CA ASP A 67 11.32 7.29 -3.93
C ASP A 67 10.96 6.49 -2.68
N VAL A 68 10.15 7.09 -1.80
CA VAL A 68 9.75 6.47 -0.53
C VAL A 68 8.29 6.10 -0.56
N VAL A 69 7.99 4.87 -0.17
CA VAL A 69 6.62 4.40 0.04
C VAL A 69 6.32 4.49 1.54
N LEU A 70 5.45 5.42 1.89
CA LEU A 70 4.90 5.51 3.23
C LEU A 70 3.69 4.61 3.30
N TYR A 71 3.65 3.68 4.25
CA TYR A 71 2.53 2.75 4.36
C TYR A 71 2.16 2.50 5.82
N ASN A 72 0.90 2.13 6.01
CA ASN A 72 0.39 1.75 7.33
C ASN A 72 -0.28 0.38 7.21
N PHE A 73 0.40 -0.67 7.69
CA PHE A 73 -0.17 -2.01 7.69
C PHE A 73 -1.18 -2.13 8.82
N GLN A 74 -2.44 -2.36 8.45
CA GLN A 74 -3.52 -2.60 9.40
C GLN A 74 -4.18 -3.92 9.06
N SER A 75 -4.10 -4.86 9.97
CA SER A 75 -4.87 -6.09 9.85
C SER A 75 -6.32 -5.81 10.23
N LEU A 76 -7.25 -6.20 9.37
CA LEU A 76 -8.68 -6.15 9.68
C LEU A 76 -9.11 -7.33 10.54
N ASP A 77 -8.25 -8.32 10.68
CA ASP A 77 -8.49 -9.51 11.48
C ASP A 77 -7.48 -9.59 12.62
N LYS A 78 -7.98 -9.64 13.86
CA LYS A 78 -7.14 -9.70 15.07
C LYS A 78 -6.44 -11.05 15.24
N ASN A 79 -6.88 -12.07 14.50
CA ASN A 79 -6.38 -13.44 14.66
C ASN A 79 -5.35 -13.84 13.61
N ILE A 80 -4.84 -12.89 12.85
CA ILE A 80 -3.83 -13.21 11.85
C ILE A 80 -2.50 -13.58 12.50
N SER A 81 -1.85 -14.60 11.97
CA SER A 81 -0.52 -14.98 12.41
C SER A 81 0.53 -13.98 11.93
N GLN A 82 1.65 -13.92 12.64
CA GLN A 82 2.75 -13.04 12.23
C GLN A 82 3.33 -13.48 10.88
N ASP A 83 3.35 -14.78 10.60
CA ASP A 83 3.83 -15.29 9.33
C ASP A 83 2.96 -14.84 8.15
N ASP A 84 1.64 -14.88 8.33
CA ASP A 84 0.71 -14.41 7.31
C ASP A 84 0.85 -12.90 7.10
N ALA A 85 0.98 -12.12 8.17
CA ALA A 85 1.21 -10.69 8.07
C ALA A 85 2.51 -10.38 7.31
N ASN A 86 3.58 -11.10 7.60
CA ASN A 86 4.87 -10.92 6.93
C ASN A 86 4.77 -11.26 5.43
N GLU A 87 4.03 -12.30 5.10
CA GLU A 87 3.81 -12.69 3.69
C GLU A 87 3.05 -11.59 2.93
N VAL A 88 1.99 -11.03 3.52
CA VAL A 88 1.24 -9.96 2.90
C VAL A 88 2.10 -8.71 2.71
N ILE A 89 2.88 -8.33 3.72
CA ILE A 89 3.77 -7.18 3.63
C ILE A 89 4.81 -7.39 2.53
N LYS A 90 5.37 -8.59 2.43
CA LYS A 90 6.34 -8.90 1.37
C LYS A 90 5.73 -8.75 -0.02
N LYS A 91 4.54 -9.31 -0.23
CA LYS A 91 3.82 -9.19 -1.50
C LYS A 91 3.49 -7.74 -1.83
N PHE A 92 3.09 -6.97 -0.82
CA PHE A 92 2.83 -5.55 -0.98
C PHE A 92 4.09 -4.80 -1.46
N LYS A 93 5.21 -5.04 -0.82
CA LYS A 93 6.49 -4.42 -1.20
C LYS A 93 6.92 -4.82 -2.62
N ASP A 94 6.80 -6.09 -2.96
CA ASP A 94 7.15 -6.60 -4.28
C ASP A 94 6.25 -5.97 -5.36
N THR A 95 4.96 -5.87 -5.09
CA THR A 95 4.00 -5.28 -6.03
C THR A 95 4.29 -3.80 -6.27
N LEU A 96 4.51 -3.02 -5.22
CA LEU A 96 4.78 -1.60 -5.38
C LEU A 96 6.16 -1.33 -5.98
N SER A 97 7.12 -2.19 -5.75
CA SER A 97 8.43 -2.10 -6.40
C SER A 97 8.30 -2.30 -7.91
N SER A 98 7.47 -3.26 -8.35
CA SER A 98 7.16 -3.47 -9.77
C SER A 98 6.52 -2.25 -10.41
N ILE A 99 5.56 -1.62 -9.73
CA ILE A 99 4.84 -0.46 -10.23
C ILE A 99 5.78 0.69 -10.57
N SER A 100 6.83 0.89 -9.76
CA SER A 100 7.76 2.01 -9.98
C SER A 100 8.45 1.96 -11.34
N TYR A 101 8.64 0.75 -11.86
CA TYR A 101 9.34 0.56 -13.14
C TYR A 101 8.39 0.41 -14.31
N ASN A 102 7.11 0.14 -14.07
CA ASN A 102 6.24 -0.23 -15.18
C ASN A 102 4.75 0.02 -14.92
N MET A 103 4.38 1.29 -14.83
CA MET A 103 2.97 1.69 -14.76
C MET A 103 2.14 1.15 -15.93
N LYS A 104 2.81 0.79 -17.04
CA LYS A 104 2.15 0.23 -18.22
C LYS A 104 1.50 -1.13 -17.98
N ASN A 105 1.97 -1.85 -16.96
CA ASN A 105 1.43 -3.17 -16.64
C ASN A 105 0.22 -3.11 -15.72
N LEU A 106 -0.17 -1.92 -15.30
CA LEU A 106 -1.38 -1.76 -14.50
C LEU A 106 -2.57 -1.62 -15.42
N ARG A 107 -3.52 -2.51 -15.26
CA ARG A 107 -4.78 -2.48 -16.00
C ARG A 107 -5.91 -2.04 -15.07
N LYS A 108 -6.64 -1.01 -15.48
CA LYS A 108 -7.81 -0.55 -14.74
C LYS A 108 -8.95 -1.56 -14.88
N LEU A 109 -9.59 -1.90 -13.78
CA LEU A 109 -10.71 -2.83 -13.78
C LEU A 109 -12.00 -2.13 -14.21
N ASP A 110 -12.80 -2.80 -15.02
CA ASP A 110 -14.14 -2.35 -15.36
C ASP A 110 -15.16 -2.76 -14.29
N SER A 111 -16.43 -2.37 -14.47
CA SER A 111 -17.47 -2.63 -13.49
C SER A 111 -17.72 -4.12 -13.24
N TYR A 112 -17.61 -4.95 -14.27
CA TYR A 112 -17.80 -6.40 -14.15
C TYR A 112 -16.64 -7.04 -13.39
N GLU A 113 -15.42 -6.61 -13.66
CA GLU A 113 -14.23 -7.09 -12.98
C GLU A 113 -14.22 -6.71 -11.51
N ILE A 114 -14.76 -5.54 -11.16
CA ILE A 114 -14.91 -5.12 -9.77
C ILE A 114 -15.87 -6.04 -9.02
N LEU A 115 -16.98 -6.45 -9.67
CA LEU A 115 -17.89 -7.42 -9.08
C LEU A 115 -17.22 -8.77 -8.87
N ASP A 116 -16.42 -9.22 -9.83
CA ASP A 116 -15.63 -10.44 -9.68
C ASP A 116 -14.64 -10.35 -8.53
N PHE A 117 -14.03 -9.19 -8.33
CA PHE A 117 -13.12 -8.94 -7.22
C PHE A 117 -13.77 -9.27 -5.87
N LEU A 118 -15.03 -8.90 -5.70
CA LEU A 118 -15.76 -9.18 -4.47
C LEU A 118 -15.97 -10.68 -4.24
N CYS A 119 -15.80 -11.50 -5.28
CA CYS A 119 -16.06 -12.93 -5.26
C CYS A 119 -14.81 -13.81 -5.37
N THR A 120 -13.67 -13.25 -5.77
CA THR A 120 -12.44 -14.02 -5.99
C THR A 120 -11.31 -13.58 -5.06
N ASP A 121 -10.44 -14.53 -4.72
CA ASP A 121 -9.48 -14.38 -3.62
C ASP A 121 -8.02 -14.40 -4.06
N LYS A 122 -7.76 -14.38 -5.36
CA LYS A 122 -6.43 -14.82 -5.83
C LYS A 122 -5.50 -13.70 -6.28
N ILE A 123 -5.98 -12.48 -6.45
CA ILE A 123 -5.19 -11.43 -7.08
C ILE A 123 -5.18 -10.20 -6.18
N PRO A 124 -4.01 -9.63 -5.88
CA PRO A 124 -3.94 -8.35 -5.19
C PRO A 124 -4.45 -7.23 -6.08
N TYR A 125 -5.24 -6.36 -5.52
CA TYR A 125 -5.77 -5.19 -6.21
C TYR A 125 -5.15 -3.94 -5.62
N ILE A 126 -4.88 -2.99 -6.49
CA ILE A 126 -4.30 -1.70 -6.10
C ILE A 126 -5.33 -0.63 -6.41
N MET A 127 -5.67 0.17 -5.40
CA MET A 127 -6.57 1.30 -5.58
C MET A 127 -5.75 2.59 -5.62
N LEU A 128 -5.77 3.26 -6.77
CA LEU A 128 -5.12 4.54 -6.98
C LEU A 128 -6.19 5.57 -7.35
N ASP A 129 -6.29 6.63 -6.57
CA ASP A 129 -7.25 7.71 -6.84
C ASP A 129 -8.70 7.25 -6.98
N GLY A 130 -9.08 6.20 -6.25
CA GLY A 130 -10.44 5.65 -6.29
C GLY A 130 -10.70 4.60 -7.35
N ASP A 131 -9.78 4.38 -8.28
CA ASP A 131 -9.90 3.36 -9.30
C ASP A 131 -9.12 2.10 -8.91
N LEU A 132 -9.66 0.94 -9.28
CA LEU A 132 -9.03 -0.35 -9.02
C LEU A 132 -8.21 -0.81 -10.20
N TYR A 133 -7.00 -1.26 -9.91
CA TYR A 133 -6.04 -1.76 -10.91
C TYR A 133 -5.54 -3.13 -10.51
N VAL A 134 -5.17 -3.90 -11.52
CA VAL A 134 -4.48 -5.18 -11.35
C VAL A 134 -3.18 -5.14 -12.14
N ASN A 135 -2.17 -5.84 -11.64
CA ASN A 135 -0.90 -5.98 -12.34
C ASN A 135 -0.93 -7.29 -13.13
N ASP A 136 -0.91 -7.19 -14.46
CA ASP A 136 -1.01 -8.32 -15.38
C ASP A 136 0.35 -8.95 -15.70
N ASN A 137 1.28 -8.95 -14.79
CA ASN A 137 2.54 -9.66 -15.02
C ASN A 137 2.37 -11.16 -14.98
#